data_d8217fe83d3e524fe08fe48647ac529e
#
_entry.id   d8217fe83d3e524fe08fe48647ac529e
#
_cell.length_a   1.000
_cell.length_b   1.000
_cell.length_c   1.000
_cell.angle_alpha   90.00
_cell.angle_beta   90.00
_cell.angle_gamma   90.00
#
_symmetry.space_group_name_H-M   'P 1'
#
loop_
_entity.id
_entity.type
_entity.pdbx_description
1 polymer ?
#
loop_
_entity_poly.entity_id
_entity_poly.type
_entity_poly.pdbx_seq_one_letter_code
_entity_poly.pdbx_strand_id
1 'polypeptide(L)'
;MDLALLTPIAQAADPTDGLKAIALGVGAGLGTIGPGIGVGYIFGKVIESVTRQPEMRDEITSIQWLGFALTEAIVFYAFIFGLIAFFL
;
A
#
# COMPACT_ATOMS: atom_id res chain seq x y z
N MET A 1 38.45 21.09 -16.22
CA MET A 1 37.53 20.46 -15.26
C MET A 1 37.24 19.03 -15.70
N ASP A 2 37.39 18.10 -14.78
CA ASP A 2 37.14 16.68 -15.07
C ASP A 2 35.65 16.43 -15.19
N LEU A 3 35.22 15.84 -16.30
CA LEU A 3 33.81 15.49 -16.51
C LEU A 3 33.28 14.50 -15.47
N ALA A 4 34.18 13.66 -14.94
CA ALA A 4 33.79 12.71 -13.88
C ALA A 4 33.35 13.40 -12.58
N LEU A 5 33.84 14.61 -12.32
CA LEU A 5 33.43 15.40 -11.16
C LEU A 5 32.11 16.12 -11.41
N LEU A 6 31.79 16.41 -12.66
CA LEU A 6 30.54 17.12 -12.99
C LEU A 6 29.30 16.23 -12.83
N THR A 7 29.43 14.94 -13.15
CA THR A 7 28.29 14.01 -13.07
C THR A 7 27.69 13.90 -11.67
N PRO A 8 28.49 13.61 -10.60
CA PRO A 8 27.91 13.57 -9.25
C PRO A 8 27.36 14.93 -8.80
N ILE A 9 27.99 16.04 -9.21
CA ILE A 9 27.49 17.36 -8.86
C ILE A 9 26.14 17.63 -9.52
N ALA A 10 26.01 17.30 -10.81
CA ALA A 10 24.77 17.47 -11.55
C ALA A 10 23.65 16.58 -10.96
N GLN A 11 23.98 15.34 -10.59
CA GLN A 11 23.03 14.43 -9.97
C GLN A 11 22.57 14.93 -8.59
N ALA A 12 23.51 15.46 -7.80
CA ALA A 12 23.17 16.02 -6.50
C ALA A 12 22.27 17.26 -6.59
N ALA A 13 22.42 18.03 -7.68
CA ALA A 13 21.60 19.22 -7.90
C ALA A 13 20.24 18.90 -8.54
N ASP A 14 20.09 17.70 -9.13
CA ASP A 14 18.86 17.30 -9.80
C ASP A 14 17.83 16.82 -8.76
N PRO A 15 16.65 17.49 -8.66
CA PRO A 15 15.63 17.08 -7.70
C PRO A 15 14.85 15.84 -8.11
N THR A 16 15.07 15.30 -9.32
CA THR A 16 14.26 14.21 -9.87
C THR A 16 14.28 12.96 -8.99
N ASP A 17 15.43 12.57 -8.48
CA ASP A 17 15.55 11.38 -7.64
C ASP A 17 14.79 11.56 -6.33
N GLY A 18 14.86 12.73 -5.73
CA GLY A 18 14.11 13.05 -4.53
C GLY A 18 12.60 13.04 -4.76
N LEU A 19 12.16 13.58 -5.90
CA LEU A 19 10.75 13.58 -6.25
C LEU A 19 10.23 12.18 -6.52
N LYS A 20 11.03 11.32 -7.15
CA LYS A 20 10.66 9.91 -7.35
C LYS A 20 10.53 9.16 -6.03
N ALA A 21 11.44 9.42 -5.09
CA ALA A 21 11.36 8.84 -3.75
C ALA A 21 10.10 9.28 -3.02
N ILE A 22 9.74 10.57 -3.13
CA ILE A 22 8.52 11.09 -2.54
C ILE A 22 7.29 10.44 -3.20
N ALA A 23 7.30 10.29 -4.52
CA ALA A 23 6.21 9.67 -5.25
C ALA A 23 5.97 8.24 -4.76
N LEU A 24 7.04 7.46 -4.57
CA LEU A 24 6.93 6.11 -4.02
C LEU A 24 6.37 6.14 -2.60
N GLY A 25 6.97 6.96 -1.73
CA GLY A 25 6.56 7.05 -0.34
C GLY A 25 5.13 7.51 -0.16
N VAL A 26 4.74 8.58 -0.85
CA VAL A 26 3.38 9.13 -0.75
C VAL A 26 2.38 8.19 -1.40
N GLY A 27 2.68 7.68 -2.59
CA GLY A 27 1.76 6.79 -3.31
C GLY A 27 1.51 5.50 -2.54
N ALA A 28 2.58 4.82 -2.14
CA ALA A 28 2.46 3.58 -1.37
C ALA A 28 1.88 3.84 0.02
N GLY A 29 2.33 4.91 0.68
CA GLY A 29 1.88 5.25 2.03
C GLY A 29 0.39 5.59 2.09
N LEU A 30 -0.07 6.50 1.22
CA LEU A 30 -1.49 6.86 1.18
C LEU A 30 -2.34 5.69 0.71
N GLY A 31 -1.79 4.85 -0.17
CA GLY A 31 -2.49 3.66 -0.66
C GLY A 31 -2.75 2.61 0.41
N THR A 32 -2.11 2.69 1.58
CA THR A 32 -2.36 1.77 2.70
C THR A 32 -3.50 2.22 3.61
N ILE A 33 -3.89 3.49 3.53
CA ILE A 33 -4.92 4.03 4.42
C ILE A 33 -6.27 3.36 4.20
N GLY A 34 -6.73 3.29 2.94
CA GLY A 34 -7.99 2.65 2.60
C GLY A 34 -8.05 1.19 3.01
N PRO A 35 -7.09 0.37 2.55
CA PRO A 35 -7.03 -1.04 2.95
C PRO A 35 -6.88 -1.26 4.44
N GLY A 36 -6.11 -0.40 5.14
CA GLY A 36 -6.01 -0.48 6.60
C GLY A 36 -7.36 -0.30 7.27
N ILE A 37 -8.11 0.71 6.86
CA ILE A 37 -9.45 0.95 7.38
C ILE A 37 -10.37 -0.21 6.99
N GLY A 38 -10.29 -0.67 5.73
CA GLY A 38 -11.11 -1.76 5.22
C GLY A 38 -10.91 -3.06 5.98
N VAL A 39 -9.65 -3.44 6.23
CA VAL A 39 -9.34 -4.66 7.00
C VAL A 39 -9.87 -4.52 8.42
N GLY A 40 -9.64 -3.38 9.07
CA GLY A 40 -10.17 -3.14 10.40
C GLY A 40 -11.68 -3.23 10.45
N TYR A 41 -12.36 -2.69 9.45
CA TYR A 41 -13.82 -2.76 9.36
C TYR A 41 -14.30 -4.19 9.17
N ILE A 42 -13.65 -4.97 8.28
CA ILE A 42 -14.00 -6.37 8.05
C ILE A 42 -13.88 -7.17 9.34
N PHE A 43 -12.74 -7.09 10.02
CA PHE A 43 -12.51 -7.87 11.23
C PHE A 43 -13.42 -7.43 12.38
N GLY A 44 -13.65 -6.12 12.50
CA GLY A 44 -14.60 -5.60 13.48
C GLY A 44 -16.01 -6.15 13.27
N LYS A 45 -16.46 -6.16 12.02
CA LYS A 45 -17.78 -6.69 11.70
C LYS A 45 -17.87 -8.21 11.86
N VAL A 46 -16.78 -8.93 11.58
CA VAL A 46 -16.72 -10.37 11.78
C VAL A 46 -16.86 -10.68 13.28
N ILE A 47 -16.13 -10.00 14.14
CA ILE A 47 -16.22 -10.20 15.58
C ILE A 47 -17.64 -9.94 16.06
N GLU A 48 -18.23 -8.84 15.63
CA GLU A 48 -19.60 -8.50 16.00
C GLU A 48 -20.60 -9.55 15.52
N SER A 49 -20.47 -9.99 14.27
CA SER A 49 -21.41 -10.96 13.67
C SER A 49 -21.30 -12.33 14.31
N VAL A 50 -20.08 -12.81 14.57
CA VAL A 50 -19.86 -14.10 15.21
C VAL A 50 -20.38 -14.08 16.66
N THR A 51 -20.23 -12.96 17.35
CA THR A 51 -20.74 -12.80 18.70
C THR A 51 -22.27 -12.93 18.73
N ARG A 52 -22.95 -12.42 17.72
CA ARG A 52 -24.41 -12.49 17.63
C ARG A 52 -24.91 -13.83 17.10
N GLN A 53 -24.17 -14.43 16.17
CA GLN A 53 -24.56 -15.67 15.48
C GLN A 53 -23.39 -16.65 15.45
N PRO A 54 -23.06 -17.26 16.62
CA PRO A 54 -21.89 -18.17 16.67
C PRO A 54 -22.01 -19.37 15.74
N GLU A 55 -23.23 -19.81 15.41
CA GLU A 55 -23.45 -20.91 14.49
C GLU A 55 -23.07 -20.61 13.06
N MET A 56 -22.91 -19.32 12.70
CA MET A 56 -22.52 -18.89 11.36
C MET A 56 -21.01 -18.65 11.22
N ARG A 57 -20.24 -18.99 12.23
CA ARG A 57 -18.82 -18.67 12.29
C ARG A 57 -18.03 -19.13 11.06
N ASP A 58 -18.27 -20.35 10.61
CA ASP A 58 -17.52 -20.91 9.49
C ASP A 58 -17.80 -20.16 8.19
N GLU A 59 -19.06 -19.83 7.92
CA GLU A 59 -19.43 -19.07 6.74
C GLU A 59 -18.90 -17.64 6.80
N ILE A 60 -19.01 -16.99 7.94
CA ILE A 60 -18.53 -15.63 8.15
C ILE A 60 -17.02 -15.58 7.97
N THR A 61 -16.29 -16.55 8.52
CA THR A 61 -14.83 -16.62 8.40
C THR A 61 -14.39 -16.81 6.95
N SER A 62 -15.11 -17.60 6.18
CA SER A 62 -14.81 -17.79 4.76
C SER A 62 -14.92 -16.47 3.98
N ILE A 63 -15.98 -15.73 4.22
CA ILE A 63 -16.20 -14.42 3.58
C ILE A 63 -15.16 -13.41 4.07
N GLN A 64 -14.78 -13.46 5.34
CA GLN A 64 -13.75 -12.61 5.91
C GLN A 64 -12.43 -12.72 5.13
N TRP A 65 -11.98 -13.94 4.87
CA TRP A 65 -10.71 -14.14 4.18
C TRP A 65 -10.78 -13.68 2.72
N LEU A 66 -11.90 -13.87 2.06
CA LEU A 66 -12.10 -13.34 0.71
C LEU A 66 -12.03 -11.81 0.71
N GLY A 67 -12.74 -11.16 1.61
CA GLY A 67 -12.73 -9.71 1.72
C GLY A 67 -11.36 -9.17 2.10
N PHE A 68 -10.66 -9.86 3.01
CA PHE A 68 -9.29 -9.51 3.37
C PHE A 68 -8.36 -9.54 2.15
N ALA A 69 -8.41 -10.61 1.37
CA ALA A 69 -7.54 -10.76 0.21
C ALA A 69 -7.80 -9.68 -0.85
N LEU A 70 -9.06 -9.36 -1.13
CA LEU A 70 -9.42 -8.31 -2.07
C LEU A 70 -9.00 -6.93 -1.58
N THR A 71 -9.13 -6.68 -0.29
CA THR A 71 -8.74 -5.40 0.31
C THR A 71 -7.22 -5.22 0.28
N GLU A 72 -6.47 -6.28 0.61
CA GLU A 72 -5.01 -6.21 0.60
C GLU A 72 -4.44 -6.07 -0.82
N ALA A 73 -5.14 -6.56 -1.83
CA ALA A 73 -4.70 -6.39 -3.22
C ALA A 73 -4.53 -4.92 -3.59
N ILE A 74 -5.33 -4.04 -3.02
CA ILE A 74 -5.25 -2.60 -3.28
C ILE A 74 -3.92 -2.02 -2.79
N VAL A 75 -3.40 -2.49 -1.66
CA VAL A 75 -2.09 -2.09 -1.14
C VAL A 75 -0.99 -2.44 -2.14
N PHE A 76 -1.04 -3.65 -2.67
CA PHE A 76 -0.04 -4.11 -3.64
C PHE A 76 -0.10 -3.30 -4.93
N TYR A 77 -1.29 -2.95 -5.40
CA TYR A 77 -1.43 -2.09 -6.57
C TYR A 77 -0.82 -0.72 -6.32
N ALA A 78 -1.10 -0.10 -5.20
CA ALA A 78 -0.55 1.21 -4.85
C ALA A 78 0.97 1.15 -4.74
N PHE A 79 1.51 0.09 -4.14
CA PHE A 79 2.95 -0.12 -4.01
C PHE A 79 3.60 -0.31 -5.38
N ILE A 80 3.00 -1.11 -6.26
CA ILE A 80 3.52 -1.35 -7.61
C ILE A 80 3.55 -0.05 -8.41
N PHE A 81 2.48 0.75 -8.37
CA PHE A 81 2.46 2.02 -9.09
C PHE A 81 3.50 3.00 -8.53
N GLY A 82 3.69 2.99 -7.20
CA GLY A 82 4.74 3.78 -6.58
C GLY A 82 6.13 3.36 -7.04
N LEU A 83 6.38 2.05 -7.13
CA LEU A 83 7.65 1.52 -7.64
C LEU A 83 7.87 1.90 -9.10
N ILE A 84 6.84 1.81 -9.92
CA ILE A 84 6.94 2.21 -11.33
C ILE A 84 7.35 3.69 -11.43
N ALA A 85 6.71 4.55 -10.66
CA ALA A 85 7.06 5.97 -10.64
C ALA A 85 8.50 6.20 -10.17
N PHE A 86 8.96 5.42 -9.20
CA PHE A 86 10.33 5.53 -8.68
C PHE A 86 11.36 5.12 -9.72
N PHE A 87 11.11 4.07 -10.48
CA PHE A 87 12.08 3.53 -11.43
C PHE A 87 11.97 4.15 -12.84
N LEU A 88 10.95 4.87 -13.16
CA LEU A 88 10.87 5.62 -14.41
C LEU A 88 11.76 6.85 -14.36
#